data_677902c97617ad2272b498f3ec7d3264
#
_entry.id   677902c97617ad2272b498f3ec7d3264
#
_cell.length_a   1.000
_cell.length_b   1.000
_cell.length_c   1.000
_cell.angle_alpha   90.00
_cell.angle_beta   90.00
_cell.angle_gamma   90.00
#
_symmetry.space_group_name_H-M   'P 1'
#
loop_
_entity.id
_entity.type
_entity.pdbx_description
1 polymer ?
#
loop_
_entity_poly.entity_id
_entity_poly.type
_entity_poly.pdbx_seq_one_letter_code
_entity_poly.pdbx_strand_id
1 'polypeptide(L)'
;MRAVVIENFGEAPRVADVPDPHPPAHGVVVAVAATGVCRSDWHAWQGHDPDVTLPHVPGHELAGTVVAVGADVRRWHPGDLVTTPFVTACGTCPECAAGQQQVCRDQTQPGFTGWGSFAQFVALDHADVNLVALGPPR
;
A
#
# COMPACT_ATOMS: atom_id res chain seq x y z
N MET A 1 1.49 -7.80 13.83
CA MET A 1 0.41 -8.25 12.90
C MET A 1 0.80 -9.53 12.18
N ARG A 2 -0.19 -10.29 11.72
CA ARG A 2 0.06 -11.42 10.83
C ARG A 2 0.15 -10.94 9.38
N ALA A 3 1.11 -11.48 8.64
CA ALA A 3 1.31 -11.19 7.23
C ALA A 3 1.79 -12.43 6.47
N VAL A 4 1.57 -12.43 5.15
CA VAL A 4 2.17 -13.40 4.23
C VAL A 4 3.54 -12.87 3.84
N VAL A 5 4.59 -13.60 4.21
CA VAL A 5 5.98 -13.16 4.04
C VAL A 5 6.68 -14.04 3.01
N ILE A 6 7.30 -13.40 2.04
CA ILE A 6 8.26 -14.00 1.10
C ILE A 6 9.66 -13.78 1.69
N GLU A 7 10.34 -14.85 2.02
CA GLU A 7 11.71 -14.80 2.54
C GLU A 7 12.76 -15.03 1.45
N ASN A 8 12.42 -15.87 0.48
CA ASN A 8 13.26 -16.17 -0.68
C ASN A 8 12.40 -16.20 -1.93
N PHE A 9 12.93 -15.68 -3.03
CA PHE A 9 12.22 -15.70 -4.31
C PHE A 9 11.94 -17.12 -4.78
N GLY A 10 10.73 -17.36 -5.27
CA GLY A 10 10.28 -18.64 -5.80
C GLY A 10 9.97 -19.72 -4.76
N GLU A 11 10.27 -19.49 -3.48
CA GLU A 11 9.90 -20.41 -2.40
C GLU A 11 8.50 -20.13 -1.87
N ALA A 12 7.89 -21.14 -1.23
CA ALA A 12 6.56 -21.00 -0.65
C ALA A 12 6.54 -19.88 0.41
N PRO A 13 5.68 -18.87 0.28
CA PRO A 13 5.54 -17.85 1.31
C PRO A 13 4.94 -18.45 2.58
N ARG A 14 5.18 -17.81 3.71
CA ARG A 14 4.64 -18.24 5.01
C ARG A 14 3.85 -17.16 5.70
N VAL A 15 2.87 -17.54 6.49
CA VAL A 15 2.22 -16.61 7.42
C VAL A 15 3.12 -16.45 8.64
N ALA A 16 3.44 -15.21 8.98
CA ALA A 16 4.32 -14.87 10.10
C ALA A 16 3.78 -13.68 10.89
N ASP A 17 4.19 -13.60 12.15
CA ASP A 17 4.03 -12.40 12.96
C ASP A 17 5.17 -11.43 12.66
N VAL A 18 4.81 -10.21 12.27
CA VAL A 18 5.72 -9.11 11.95
C VAL A 18 5.30 -7.85 12.70
N PRO A 19 6.17 -6.84 12.85
CA PRO A 19 5.81 -5.58 13.47
C PRO A 19 4.61 -4.91 12.78
N ASP A 20 3.77 -4.23 13.55
CA ASP A 20 2.70 -3.40 12.99
C ASP A 20 3.30 -2.18 12.28
N PRO A 21 2.75 -1.77 11.13
CA PRO A 21 3.21 -0.57 10.46
C PRO A 21 2.80 0.69 11.21
N HIS A 22 3.59 1.76 11.03
CA HIS A 22 3.27 3.09 11.48
C HIS A 22 2.95 3.99 10.29
N PRO A 23 2.02 4.96 10.41
CA PRO A 23 1.72 5.85 9.31
C PRO A 23 2.88 6.81 9.06
N PRO A 24 3.33 6.99 7.80
CA PRO A 24 4.21 8.11 7.47
C PRO A 24 3.48 9.44 7.72
N ALA A 25 4.21 10.56 7.83
CA ALA A 25 3.60 11.85 8.16
C ALA A 25 2.45 12.24 7.21
N HIS A 26 2.61 11.96 5.91
CA HIS A 26 1.62 12.21 4.85
C HIS A 26 0.75 11.01 4.50
N GLY A 27 0.81 9.94 5.27
CA GLY A 27 0.17 8.66 4.96
C GLY A 27 -0.76 8.16 6.06
N VAL A 28 -1.26 6.96 5.86
CA VAL A 28 -2.18 6.27 6.79
C VAL A 28 -1.77 4.83 7.00
N VAL A 29 -2.32 4.22 8.06
CA VAL A 29 -2.39 2.76 8.18
C VAL A 29 -3.82 2.32 7.96
N VAL A 30 -4.00 1.32 7.11
CA VAL A 30 -5.30 0.71 6.80
C VAL A 30 -5.36 -0.70 7.38
N ALA A 31 -6.41 -1.00 8.14
CA ALA A 31 -6.79 -2.37 8.47
C ALA A 31 -7.42 -3.00 7.22
N VAL A 32 -6.75 -4.01 6.67
CA VAL A 32 -7.15 -4.63 5.39
C VAL A 32 -8.38 -5.51 5.59
N ALA A 33 -9.46 -5.20 4.89
CA ALA A 33 -10.68 -5.98 4.86
C ALA A 33 -10.71 -6.97 3.70
N ALA A 34 -10.15 -6.57 2.56
CA ALA A 34 -10.04 -7.40 1.37
C ALA A 34 -8.78 -7.01 0.58
N THR A 35 -8.19 -8.00 -0.07
CA THR A 35 -7.06 -7.81 -0.99
C THR A 35 -7.19 -8.75 -2.18
N GLY A 36 -6.87 -8.25 -3.38
CA GLY A 36 -6.80 -9.05 -4.60
C GLY A 36 -5.45 -9.75 -4.75
N VAL A 37 -5.43 -10.81 -5.53
CA VAL A 37 -4.19 -11.48 -5.99
C VAL A 37 -4.10 -11.31 -7.49
N CYS A 38 -3.04 -10.70 -7.95
CA CYS A 38 -2.82 -10.36 -9.33
C CYS A 38 -1.56 -11.05 -9.88
N ARG A 39 -1.40 -11.07 -11.20
CA ARG A 39 -0.21 -11.64 -11.84
C ARG A 39 1.08 -10.92 -11.43
N SER A 40 0.98 -9.65 -11.06
CA SER A 40 2.13 -8.87 -10.58
C SER A 40 2.69 -9.38 -9.26
N ASP A 41 1.84 -9.90 -8.35
CA ASP A 41 2.30 -10.53 -7.10
C ASP A 41 3.15 -11.78 -7.38
N TRP A 42 2.79 -12.55 -8.44
CA TRP A 42 3.58 -13.68 -8.88
C TRP A 42 4.96 -13.24 -9.42
N HIS A 43 5.02 -12.14 -10.20
CA HIS A 43 6.28 -11.60 -10.68
C HIS A 43 7.17 -11.11 -9.52
N ALA A 44 6.59 -10.44 -8.53
CA ALA A 44 7.27 -10.04 -7.31
C ALA A 44 7.84 -11.25 -6.56
N TRP A 45 7.01 -12.30 -6.39
CA TRP A 45 7.43 -13.54 -5.74
C TRP A 45 8.55 -14.27 -6.49
N GLN A 46 8.59 -14.22 -7.82
CA GLN A 46 9.65 -14.82 -8.65
C GLN A 46 10.94 -13.97 -8.70
N GLY A 47 10.94 -12.76 -8.11
CA GLY A 47 12.10 -11.86 -8.16
C GLY A 47 12.30 -11.19 -9.52
N HIS A 48 11.23 -11.06 -10.32
CA HIS A 48 11.30 -10.41 -11.63
C HIS A 48 11.24 -8.88 -11.52
N ASP A 49 10.84 -8.36 -10.37
CA ASP A 49 10.70 -6.92 -10.14
C ASP A 49 11.87 -6.41 -9.30
N PRO A 50 12.68 -5.46 -9.81
CA PRO A 50 13.86 -4.95 -9.12
C PRO A 50 13.54 -4.11 -7.87
N ASP A 51 12.30 -3.62 -7.73
CA ASP A 51 11.89 -2.82 -6.58
C ASP A 51 11.57 -3.66 -5.34
N VAL A 52 11.41 -4.98 -5.53
CA VAL A 52 11.11 -5.90 -4.42
C VAL A 52 12.38 -6.29 -3.67
N THR A 53 12.39 -6.01 -2.38
CA THR A 53 13.47 -6.41 -1.45
C THR A 53 12.96 -7.39 -0.41
N LEU A 54 13.75 -8.42 -0.11
CA LEU A 54 13.40 -9.47 0.86
C LEU A 54 13.89 -9.11 2.29
N PRO A 55 13.16 -9.52 3.37
CA PRO A 55 11.86 -10.18 3.33
C PRO A 55 10.76 -9.25 2.87
N HIS A 56 9.73 -9.78 2.20
CA HIS A 56 8.71 -8.99 1.53
C HIS A 56 7.29 -9.44 1.88
N VAL A 57 6.36 -8.49 1.95
CA VAL A 57 4.91 -8.73 2.05
C VAL A 57 4.26 -8.20 0.77
N PRO A 58 3.71 -9.07 -0.09
CA PRO A 58 3.06 -8.64 -1.33
C PRO A 58 1.66 -8.03 -1.10
N GLY A 59 0.98 -7.69 -2.19
CA GLY A 59 -0.40 -7.20 -2.21
C GLY A 59 -0.49 -5.69 -2.45
N HIS A 60 -1.25 -5.31 -3.48
CA HIS A 60 -1.41 -3.93 -3.94
C HIS A 60 -2.85 -3.58 -4.37
N GLU A 61 -3.75 -4.54 -4.35
CA GLU A 61 -5.18 -4.35 -4.64
C GLU A 61 -5.95 -4.53 -3.34
N LEU A 62 -6.34 -3.44 -2.69
CA LEU A 62 -6.89 -3.51 -1.34
C LEU A 62 -8.11 -2.62 -1.11
N ALA A 63 -8.89 -3.03 -0.13
CA ALA A 63 -9.91 -2.21 0.51
C ALA A 63 -9.84 -2.43 2.02
N GLY A 64 -10.10 -1.39 2.80
CA GLY A 64 -10.05 -1.50 4.24
C GLY A 64 -10.43 -0.22 4.96
N THR A 65 -10.24 -0.22 6.26
CA THR A 65 -10.59 0.90 7.14
C THR A 65 -9.33 1.59 7.64
N VAL A 66 -9.27 2.91 7.54
CA VAL A 66 -8.20 3.71 8.13
C VAL A 66 -8.21 3.53 9.64
N VAL A 67 -7.07 3.17 10.23
CA VAL A 67 -6.91 2.97 11.69
C VAL A 67 -5.93 3.95 12.33
N ALA A 68 -5.01 4.50 11.54
CA ALA A 68 -4.08 5.53 12.00
C ALA A 68 -3.77 6.49 10.85
N VAL A 69 -3.52 7.76 11.19
CA VAL A 69 -3.20 8.83 10.23
C VAL A 69 -1.92 9.54 10.64
N GLY A 70 -1.14 9.93 9.64
CA GLY A 70 0.05 10.77 9.84
C GLY A 70 -0.30 12.22 10.15
N ALA A 71 0.68 12.95 10.70
CA ALA A 71 0.46 14.32 11.20
C ALA A 71 0.06 15.34 10.11
N ASP A 72 0.42 15.08 8.85
CA ASP A 72 0.17 15.96 7.71
C ASP A 72 -1.11 15.62 6.93
N VAL A 73 -1.77 14.50 7.26
CA VAL A 73 -3.02 14.08 6.63
C VAL A 73 -4.17 15.00 7.05
N ARG A 74 -4.95 15.48 6.08
CA ARG A 74 -6.04 16.45 6.29
C ARG A 74 -7.43 15.94 5.94
N ARG A 75 -7.51 14.97 5.00
CA ARG A 75 -8.77 14.53 4.42
C ARG A 75 -9.32 13.26 5.03
N TRP A 76 -8.48 12.48 5.73
CA TRP A 76 -8.84 11.15 6.21
C TRP A 76 -8.80 11.04 7.72
N HIS A 77 -9.67 10.20 8.26
CA HIS A 77 -9.80 9.95 9.70
C HIS A 77 -9.89 8.45 9.98
N PRO A 78 -9.50 8.00 11.17
CA PRO A 78 -9.79 6.64 11.61
C PRO A 78 -11.29 6.32 11.48
N GLY A 79 -11.59 5.16 10.89
CA GLY A 79 -12.97 4.72 10.60
C GLY A 79 -13.39 4.94 9.13
N ASP A 80 -12.63 5.68 8.32
CA ASP A 80 -12.94 5.83 6.89
C ASP A 80 -12.71 4.52 6.14
N LEU A 81 -13.69 4.13 5.33
CA LEU A 81 -13.56 2.98 4.43
C LEU A 81 -12.97 3.44 3.10
N VAL A 82 -11.85 2.85 2.71
CA VAL A 82 -11.04 3.33 1.61
C VAL A 82 -10.49 2.22 0.71
N THR A 83 -10.14 2.61 -0.51
CA THR A 83 -9.25 1.89 -1.41
C THR A 83 -8.17 2.85 -1.92
N THR A 84 -7.20 2.35 -2.66
CA THR A 84 -6.15 3.14 -3.29
C THR A 84 -5.81 2.58 -4.67
N PRO A 85 -5.36 3.40 -5.63
CA PRO A 85 -4.67 2.90 -6.81
C PRO A 85 -3.42 2.10 -6.41
N PHE A 86 -2.98 1.17 -7.25
CA PHE A 86 -1.76 0.39 -6.99
C PHE A 86 -0.49 1.26 -7.02
N VAL A 87 -0.51 2.41 -7.70
CA VAL A 87 0.53 3.45 -7.65
C VAL A 87 0.11 4.53 -6.66
N THR A 88 0.93 4.79 -5.66
CA THR A 88 0.78 5.94 -4.77
C THR A 88 1.66 7.08 -5.25
N ALA A 89 1.02 8.10 -5.82
CA ALA A 89 1.66 9.26 -6.41
C ALA A 89 2.02 10.30 -5.34
N CYS A 90 3.10 11.07 -5.55
CA CYS A 90 3.53 12.09 -4.58
C CYS A 90 2.63 13.35 -4.56
N GLY A 91 1.90 13.62 -5.65
CA GLY A 91 1.01 14.78 -5.77
C GLY A 91 1.70 16.12 -6.10
N THR A 92 3.03 16.17 -6.13
CA THR A 92 3.80 17.44 -6.25
C THR A 92 4.74 17.51 -7.45
N CYS A 93 5.10 16.39 -8.07
CA CYS A 93 5.97 16.37 -9.24
C CYS A 93 5.26 16.94 -10.49
N PRO A 94 6.00 17.28 -11.55
CA PRO A 94 5.40 17.82 -12.78
C PRO A 94 4.32 16.93 -13.40
N GLU A 95 4.51 15.63 -13.37
CA GLU A 95 3.54 14.65 -13.88
C GLU A 95 2.25 14.69 -13.07
N CYS A 96 2.34 14.75 -11.74
CA CYS A 96 1.18 14.87 -10.85
C CYS A 96 0.48 16.22 -11.06
N ALA A 97 1.23 17.31 -11.21
CA ALA A 97 0.66 18.64 -11.50
C ALA A 97 -0.07 18.69 -12.85
N ALA A 98 0.35 17.86 -13.81
CA ALA A 98 -0.31 17.69 -15.10
C ALA A 98 -1.52 16.71 -15.05
N GLY A 99 -1.87 16.15 -13.88
CA GLY A 99 -2.97 15.20 -13.73
C GLY A 99 -2.62 13.78 -14.18
N GLN A 100 -1.34 13.45 -14.25
CA GLN A 100 -0.84 12.15 -14.71
C GLN A 100 -0.14 11.37 -13.58
N GLN A 101 -0.87 11.13 -12.51
CA GLN A 101 -0.36 10.46 -11.32
C GLN A 101 0.19 9.06 -11.61
N GLN A 102 -0.36 8.34 -12.60
CA GLN A 102 0.07 6.98 -12.96
C GLN A 102 1.53 6.90 -13.45
N VAL A 103 2.12 8.03 -13.84
CA VAL A 103 3.53 8.13 -14.26
C VAL A 103 4.33 9.06 -13.34
N CYS A 104 3.89 9.18 -12.09
CA CYS A 104 4.62 9.93 -11.07
C CYS A 104 6.04 9.40 -10.94
N ARG A 105 7.04 10.31 -11.03
CA ARG A 105 8.46 9.92 -10.93
C ARG A 105 8.87 9.49 -9.53
N ASP A 106 8.13 9.95 -8.52
CA ASP A 106 8.39 9.69 -7.10
C ASP A 106 7.32 8.74 -6.52
N GLN A 107 6.76 7.88 -7.36
CA GLN A 107 5.72 6.93 -6.94
C GLN A 107 6.26 5.86 -5.99
N THR A 108 5.41 5.43 -5.07
CA THR A 108 5.59 4.19 -4.31
C THR A 108 4.46 3.22 -4.64
N GLN A 109 4.68 1.93 -4.38
CA GLN A 109 3.69 0.88 -4.61
C GLN A 109 3.68 -0.07 -3.42
N PRO A 110 2.58 -0.17 -2.66
CA PRO A 110 2.45 -1.19 -1.64
C PRO A 110 2.56 -2.58 -2.30
N GLY A 111 3.30 -3.50 -1.68
CA GLY A 111 3.56 -4.81 -2.23
C GLY A 111 4.68 -4.88 -3.29
N PHE A 112 5.41 -3.78 -3.53
CA PHE A 112 6.59 -3.69 -4.40
C PHE A 112 7.70 -2.87 -3.75
N THR A 113 7.59 -1.54 -3.73
CA THR A 113 8.59 -0.65 -3.11
C THR A 113 8.56 -0.69 -1.58
N GLY A 114 7.51 -1.21 -1.00
CA GLY A 114 7.31 -1.43 0.42
C GLY A 114 6.36 -2.60 0.66
N TRP A 115 6.13 -2.95 1.91
CA TRP A 115 5.22 -4.03 2.28
C TRP A 115 3.77 -3.70 1.91
N GLY A 116 3.06 -4.72 1.42
CA GLY A 116 1.72 -4.61 0.88
C GLY A 116 0.62 -5.16 1.77
N SER A 117 -0.49 -5.45 1.12
CA SER A 117 -1.78 -5.74 1.76
C SER A 117 -2.05 -7.21 2.07
N PHE A 118 -1.13 -8.14 1.79
CA PHE A 118 -1.26 -9.52 2.26
C PHE A 118 -0.91 -9.62 3.76
N ALA A 119 -1.51 -8.72 4.54
CA ALA A 119 -1.32 -8.54 5.96
C ALA A 119 -2.58 -8.00 6.63
N GLN A 120 -2.62 -7.99 7.96
CA GLN A 120 -3.72 -7.39 8.70
C GLN A 120 -3.76 -5.86 8.54
N PHE A 121 -2.59 -5.24 8.40
CA PHE A 121 -2.47 -3.79 8.24
C PHE A 121 -1.45 -3.46 7.14
N VAL A 122 -1.66 -2.32 6.47
CA VAL A 122 -0.74 -1.79 5.47
C VAL A 122 -0.57 -0.28 5.67
N ALA A 123 0.67 0.22 5.57
CA ALA A 123 0.95 1.64 5.52
C ALA A 123 0.89 2.12 4.06
N LEU A 124 0.23 3.25 3.82
CA LEU A 124 0.08 3.85 2.51
C LEU A 124 0.57 5.29 2.54
N ASP A 125 1.38 5.66 1.55
CA ASP A 125 1.92 6.99 1.39
C ASP A 125 0.91 7.97 0.76
N HIS A 126 1.12 9.28 0.98
CA HIS A 126 0.41 10.37 0.32
C HIS A 126 -1.12 10.18 0.29
N ALA A 127 -1.70 9.92 1.46
CA ALA A 127 -3.10 9.53 1.61
C ALA A 127 -4.08 10.53 1.00
N ASP A 128 -3.84 11.83 1.18
CA ASP A 128 -4.71 12.89 0.67
C ASP A 128 -4.73 12.97 -0.87
N VAL A 129 -3.71 12.43 -1.53
CA VAL A 129 -3.59 12.39 -3.00
C VAL A 129 -4.23 11.12 -3.57
N ASN A 130 -4.06 9.99 -2.89
CA ASN A 130 -4.28 8.67 -3.50
C ASN A 130 -5.53 7.93 -3.01
N LEU A 131 -5.94 8.11 -1.76
CA LEU A 131 -7.06 7.34 -1.23
C LEU A 131 -8.39 7.74 -1.86
N VAL A 132 -9.24 6.74 -2.06
CA VAL A 132 -10.61 6.87 -2.56
C VAL A 132 -11.57 6.32 -1.52
N ALA A 133 -12.58 7.11 -1.16
CA ALA A 133 -13.63 6.68 -0.24
C ALA A 133 -14.52 5.60 -0.88
N LEU A 134 -14.82 4.54 -0.14
CA LEU A 134 -15.74 3.47 -0.54
C LEU A 134 -17.14 3.63 0.07
N GLY A 135 -17.38 4.66 0.85
CA GLY A 135 -18.66 4.97 1.46
C GLY A 135 -19.23 6.30 0.94
N PRO A 136 -20.45 6.68 1.37
CA PRO A 136 -20.99 7.99 1.03
C PRO A 136 -20.04 9.08 1.57
N PRO A 137 -19.94 10.22 0.86
CA PRO A 137 -19.16 11.36 1.35
C PRO A 137 -19.74 11.82 2.69
N ARG A 138 -18.87 12.17 3.62
CA ARG A 138 -19.23 12.73 4.92
C ARG A 138 -19.59 14.20 4.80
#